data_10f36b410e28aaeef93cb39608654569
#
_entry.id   10f36b410e28aaeef93cb39608654569
#
_cell.length_a   1.000
_cell.length_b   1.000
_cell.length_c   1.000
_cell.angle_alpha   90.00
_cell.angle_beta   90.00
_cell.angle_gamma   90.00
#
_symmetry.space_group_name_H-M   'P 1'
#
loop_
_entity.id
_entity.type
_entity.pdbx_description
1 polymer ?
#
loop_
_entity_poly.entity_id
_entity_poly.type
_entity_poly.pdbx_seq_one_letter_code
_entity_poly.pdbx_strand_id
1 'polypeptide(L)'
;MFIHGWPLNHKQFEYQFDVLPALGFRVIGIDWRGFGNSDKPYTGYDFDRLGDDLRAVFEQKQLQNVVLAGHSAGGAISIRYMARHQGHGVSKLVLIAAAAPTSFTPETADRYLAVNSGDRPNLIRHVADSFFFRYATEPFREWFISLGLQAAGWSTAAMIRLLRDTNLANDLAAIHVPTLIMHGIHDQVVPFAMAQEQHARIPQSRLVPFPYSGHGLFWEEREEFNRLIAEFAG
;
A
#
# COMPACT_ATOMS: atom_id res chain seq x y z
N MET A 1 -5.85 -9.99 -4.13
CA MET A 1 -6.22 -9.28 -2.87
C MET A 1 -5.45 -7.98 -2.82
N PHE A 2 -6.10 -6.87 -2.48
CA PHE A 2 -5.48 -5.54 -2.40
C PHE A 2 -5.38 -5.07 -0.95
N ILE A 3 -4.19 -4.55 -0.58
CA ILE A 3 -3.87 -3.95 0.72
C ILE A 3 -3.58 -2.47 0.49
N HIS A 4 -4.43 -1.62 1.02
CA HIS A 4 -4.37 -0.17 0.80
C HIS A 4 -3.18 0.50 1.50
N GLY A 5 -2.84 1.72 1.03
CA GLY A 5 -1.83 2.59 1.61
C GLY A 5 -2.33 3.39 2.82
N TRP A 6 -1.39 3.94 3.58
CA TRP A 6 -1.69 4.91 4.62
C TRP A 6 -1.98 6.29 3.99
N PRO A 7 -2.95 7.04 4.50
CA PRO A 7 -3.89 6.72 5.58
C PRO A 7 -5.27 6.24 5.08
N LEU A 8 -5.35 5.63 3.92
CA LEU A 8 -6.56 5.35 3.14
C LEU A 8 -7.37 4.13 3.66
N ASN A 9 -8.16 3.54 2.77
CA ASN A 9 -8.93 2.31 2.96
C ASN A 9 -9.08 1.57 1.61
N HIS A 10 -9.77 0.41 1.60
CA HIS A 10 -9.92 -0.43 0.40
C HIS A 10 -10.52 0.30 -0.81
N LYS A 11 -11.33 1.34 -0.63
CA LYS A 11 -11.92 2.12 -1.73
C LYS A 11 -10.87 2.87 -2.56
N GLN A 12 -9.64 2.96 -2.07
CA GLN A 12 -8.52 3.43 -2.88
C GLN A 12 -8.46 2.73 -4.25
N PHE A 13 -8.87 1.45 -4.29
CA PHE A 13 -8.83 0.61 -5.49
C PHE A 13 -10.20 0.47 -6.20
N GLU A 14 -11.10 1.42 -6.02
CA GLU A 14 -12.45 1.39 -6.61
C GLU A 14 -12.40 1.13 -8.12
N TYR A 15 -11.50 1.80 -8.84
CA TYR A 15 -11.35 1.63 -10.29
C TYR A 15 -10.76 0.27 -10.73
N GLN A 16 -10.14 -0.47 -9.81
CA GLN A 16 -9.69 -1.84 -10.00
C GLN A 16 -10.84 -2.82 -9.72
N PHE A 17 -11.68 -2.49 -8.74
CA PHE A 17 -12.86 -3.30 -8.38
C PHE A 17 -13.95 -3.25 -9.46
N ASP A 18 -13.99 -2.19 -10.27
CA ASP A 18 -14.93 -2.10 -11.39
C ASP A 18 -14.49 -2.95 -12.60
N VAL A 19 -13.18 -3.08 -12.83
CA VAL A 19 -12.64 -3.68 -14.07
C VAL A 19 -12.26 -5.14 -13.90
N LEU A 20 -11.52 -5.49 -12.85
CA LEU A 20 -10.94 -6.83 -12.70
C LEU A 20 -11.97 -7.96 -12.56
N PRO A 21 -13.14 -7.78 -11.91
CA PRO A 21 -14.16 -8.83 -11.90
C PRO A 21 -14.70 -9.19 -13.28
N ALA A 22 -14.85 -8.20 -14.17
CA ALA A 22 -15.27 -8.44 -15.56
C ALA A 22 -14.25 -9.25 -16.37
N LEU A 23 -12.99 -9.29 -15.92
CA LEU A 23 -11.93 -10.11 -16.48
C LEU A 23 -11.82 -11.51 -15.82
N GLY A 24 -12.77 -11.88 -14.96
CA GLY A 24 -12.86 -13.20 -14.33
C GLY A 24 -12.12 -13.33 -12.99
N PHE A 25 -11.61 -12.24 -12.42
CA PHE A 25 -10.90 -12.27 -11.14
C PHE A 25 -11.86 -12.10 -9.95
N ARG A 26 -11.67 -12.90 -8.90
CA ARG A 26 -12.23 -12.59 -7.58
C ARG A 26 -11.36 -11.52 -6.92
N VAL A 27 -11.92 -10.34 -6.70
CA VAL A 27 -11.20 -9.20 -6.10
C VAL A 27 -11.60 -9.05 -4.63
N ILE A 28 -10.59 -8.88 -3.78
CA ILE A 28 -10.76 -8.72 -2.32
C ILE A 28 -9.97 -7.49 -1.91
N GLY A 29 -10.61 -6.54 -1.24
CA GLY A 29 -9.97 -5.43 -0.55
C GLY A 29 -10.22 -5.56 0.94
N ILE A 30 -9.20 -5.30 1.74
CA ILE A 30 -9.34 -5.26 3.19
C ILE A 30 -8.99 -3.87 3.72
N ASP A 31 -9.65 -3.49 4.80
CA ASP A 31 -9.20 -2.38 5.63
C ASP A 31 -8.41 -2.99 6.79
N TRP A 32 -7.10 -2.72 6.87
CA TRP A 32 -6.32 -3.18 8.01
C TRP A 32 -6.64 -2.35 9.26
N ARG A 33 -6.33 -2.89 10.45
CA ARG A 33 -6.71 -2.29 11.74
C ARG A 33 -6.44 -0.80 11.80
N GLY A 34 -7.38 -0.04 12.37
CA GLY A 34 -7.28 1.41 12.53
C GLY A 34 -7.80 2.22 11.36
N PHE A 35 -8.14 1.59 10.22
CA PHE A 35 -8.48 2.27 8.98
C PHE A 35 -9.82 1.79 8.42
N GLY A 36 -10.42 2.61 7.54
CA GLY A 36 -11.67 2.31 6.87
C GLY A 36 -12.77 1.82 7.82
N ASN A 37 -13.36 0.68 7.50
CA ASN A 37 -14.45 0.06 8.26
C ASN A 37 -13.97 -0.93 9.34
N SER A 38 -12.66 -1.21 9.42
CA SER A 38 -12.13 -2.10 10.45
C SER A 38 -12.07 -1.44 11.82
N ASP A 39 -12.02 -2.27 12.86
CA ASP A 39 -11.85 -1.84 14.24
C ASP A 39 -10.61 -0.95 14.41
N LYS A 40 -10.71 0.01 15.31
CA LYS A 40 -9.68 1.00 15.58
C LYS A 40 -9.12 0.85 17.01
N PRO A 41 -8.42 -0.27 17.30
CA PRO A 41 -7.80 -0.47 18.58
C PRO A 41 -6.75 0.62 18.84
N TYR A 42 -6.48 0.91 20.11
CA TYR A 42 -5.48 1.93 20.47
C TYR A 42 -4.03 1.43 20.30
N THR A 43 -3.83 0.12 20.30
CA THR A 43 -2.51 -0.55 20.23
C THR A 43 -2.44 -1.62 19.14
N GLY A 44 -1.26 -2.22 18.95
CA GLY A 44 -1.05 -3.30 17.98
C GLY A 44 -0.77 -2.81 16.58
N TYR A 45 -0.04 -1.70 16.48
CA TYR A 45 0.42 -1.13 15.21
C TYR A 45 1.92 -1.39 15.05
N ASP A 46 2.27 -2.63 14.80
CA ASP A 46 3.58 -3.07 14.34
C ASP A 46 3.40 -3.99 13.13
N PHE A 47 4.44 -4.13 12.30
CA PHE A 47 4.32 -4.92 11.06
C PHE A 47 4.11 -6.40 11.32
N ASP A 48 4.58 -6.94 12.45
CA ASP A 48 4.32 -8.33 12.82
C ASP A 48 2.83 -8.56 13.06
N ARG A 49 2.22 -7.68 13.84
CA ARG A 49 0.78 -7.75 14.12
C ARG A 49 -0.07 -7.51 12.88
N LEU A 50 0.31 -6.57 12.02
CA LEU A 50 -0.38 -6.34 10.75
C LEU A 50 -0.27 -7.55 9.81
N GLY A 51 0.89 -8.20 9.78
CA GLY A 51 1.08 -9.47 9.08
C GLY A 51 0.25 -10.61 9.65
N ASP A 52 0.14 -10.71 10.99
CA ASP A 52 -0.69 -11.72 11.67
C ASP A 52 -2.19 -11.49 11.41
N ASP A 53 -2.65 -10.24 11.37
CA ASP A 53 -4.03 -9.91 10.98
C ASP A 53 -4.32 -10.35 9.54
N LEU A 54 -3.37 -10.11 8.62
CA LEU A 54 -3.51 -10.56 7.24
C LEU A 54 -3.54 -12.10 7.18
N ARG A 55 -2.70 -12.79 7.96
CA ARG A 55 -2.71 -14.25 8.08
C ARG A 55 -4.06 -14.77 8.53
N ALA A 56 -4.67 -14.15 9.54
CA ALA A 56 -6.00 -14.53 10.03
C ALA A 56 -7.07 -14.41 8.93
N VAL A 57 -7.00 -13.38 8.08
CA VAL A 57 -7.90 -13.24 6.93
C VAL A 57 -7.71 -14.39 5.93
N PHE A 58 -6.46 -14.76 5.61
CA PHE A 58 -6.17 -15.88 4.72
C PHE A 58 -6.76 -17.19 5.25
N GLU A 59 -6.59 -17.47 6.53
CA GLU A 59 -7.12 -18.67 7.19
C GLU A 59 -8.65 -18.67 7.26
N GLN A 60 -9.25 -17.60 7.76
CA GLN A 60 -10.69 -17.50 7.92
C GLN A 60 -11.44 -17.58 6.59
N LYS A 61 -10.87 -17.04 5.52
CA LYS A 61 -11.46 -17.06 4.17
C LYS A 61 -10.95 -18.24 3.33
N GLN A 62 -10.07 -19.09 3.87
CA GLN A 62 -9.46 -20.24 3.20
C GLN A 62 -8.83 -19.87 1.86
N LEU A 63 -8.10 -18.75 1.84
CA LEU A 63 -7.53 -18.19 0.61
C LEU A 63 -6.28 -18.95 0.20
N GLN A 64 -6.24 -19.35 -1.08
CA GLN A 64 -5.12 -20.02 -1.72
C GLN A 64 -4.89 -19.42 -3.11
N ASN A 65 -3.65 -19.53 -3.61
CA ASN A 65 -3.25 -19.03 -4.93
C ASN A 65 -3.56 -17.54 -5.13
N VAL A 66 -3.38 -16.74 -4.06
CA VAL A 66 -3.69 -15.31 -4.08
C VAL A 66 -2.57 -14.53 -4.74
N VAL A 67 -2.93 -13.62 -5.64
CA VAL A 67 -2.07 -12.48 -6.02
C VAL A 67 -2.26 -11.41 -4.94
N LEU A 68 -1.24 -11.22 -4.11
CA LEU A 68 -1.25 -10.20 -3.05
C LEU A 68 -0.70 -8.89 -3.60
N ALA A 69 -1.51 -7.85 -3.60
CA ALA A 69 -1.14 -6.54 -4.13
C ALA A 69 -1.17 -5.48 -3.02
N GLY A 70 -0.02 -4.95 -2.66
CA GLY A 70 0.11 -3.96 -1.58
C GLY A 70 0.60 -2.60 -2.08
N HIS A 71 -0.15 -1.54 -1.76
CA HIS A 71 0.24 -0.16 -2.09
C HIS A 71 0.88 0.52 -0.89
N SER A 72 2.01 1.21 -1.09
CA SER A 72 2.64 2.07 -0.07
C SER A 72 2.87 1.32 1.25
N ALA A 73 2.29 1.78 2.36
CA ALA A 73 2.29 1.08 3.66
C ALA A 73 1.69 -0.34 3.56
N GLY A 74 0.66 -0.55 2.72
CA GLY A 74 0.13 -1.88 2.42
C GLY A 74 1.15 -2.78 1.71
N GLY A 75 2.05 -2.20 0.93
CA GLY A 75 3.21 -2.90 0.37
C GLY A 75 4.19 -3.36 1.45
N ALA A 76 4.49 -2.50 2.42
CA ALA A 76 5.32 -2.85 3.58
C ALA A 76 4.69 -3.97 4.42
N ILE A 77 3.36 -3.91 4.66
CA ILE A 77 2.61 -4.99 5.33
C ILE A 77 2.72 -6.30 4.54
N SER A 78 2.57 -6.23 3.22
CA SER A 78 2.68 -7.40 2.34
C SER A 78 4.08 -8.01 2.36
N ILE A 79 5.13 -7.20 2.32
CA ILE A 79 6.53 -7.65 2.44
C ILE A 79 6.75 -8.37 3.76
N ARG A 80 6.31 -7.78 4.88
CA ARG A 80 6.41 -8.41 6.21
C ARG A 80 5.63 -9.72 6.27
N TYR A 81 4.44 -9.77 5.70
CA TYR A 81 3.65 -11.00 5.59
C TYR A 81 4.42 -12.11 4.86
N MET A 82 5.02 -11.77 3.72
CA MET A 82 5.81 -12.73 2.94
C MET A 82 6.98 -13.31 3.75
N ALA A 83 7.71 -12.47 4.46
CA ALA A 83 8.83 -12.90 5.29
C ALA A 83 8.37 -13.69 6.52
N ARG A 84 7.42 -13.16 7.30
CA ARG A 84 6.98 -13.73 8.56
C ARG A 84 6.20 -15.03 8.41
N HIS A 85 5.33 -15.11 7.41
CA HIS A 85 4.46 -16.26 7.16
C HIS A 85 4.85 -17.10 5.93
N GLN A 86 6.06 -16.88 5.40
CA GLN A 86 6.59 -17.60 4.23
C GLN A 86 5.61 -17.55 3.03
N GLY A 87 4.90 -16.43 2.86
CA GLY A 87 3.95 -16.23 1.79
C GLY A 87 2.76 -17.19 1.79
N HIS A 88 2.32 -17.67 2.95
CA HIS A 88 1.22 -18.64 3.04
C HIS A 88 -0.01 -18.20 2.21
N GLY A 89 -0.44 -19.05 1.27
CA GLY A 89 -1.58 -18.80 0.40
C GLY A 89 -1.33 -17.82 -0.76
N VAL A 90 -0.15 -17.20 -0.83
CA VAL A 90 0.24 -16.25 -1.87
C VAL A 90 1.00 -16.97 -2.98
N SER A 91 0.55 -16.83 -4.22
CA SER A 91 1.24 -17.38 -5.40
C SER A 91 2.07 -16.33 -6.15
N LYS A 92 1.65 -15.07 -6.11
CA LYS A 92 2.33 -13.95 -6.76
C LYS A 92 2.19 -12.69 -5.88
N LEU A 93 3.19 -11.80 -5.94
CA LEU A 93 3.19 -10.54 -5.18
C LEU A 93 3.20 -9.35 -6.13
N VAL A 94 2.43 -8.32 -5.81
CA VAL A 94 2.48 -7.03 -6.53
C VAL A 94 2.79 -5.93 -5.51
N LEU A 95 3.91 -5.24 -5.72
CA LEU A 95 4.33 -4.08 -4.93
C LEU A 95 4.01 -2.81 -5.71
N ILE A 96 3.13 -2.00 -5.18
CA ILE A 96 2.63 -0.78 -5.80
C ILE A 96 3.15 0.41 -5.01
N ALA A 97 4.15 1.13 -5.52
CA ALA A 97 4.77 2.25 -4.81
C ALA A 97 5.05 1.92 -3.33
N ALA A 98 5.56 0.72 -3.05
CA ALA A 98 5.65 0.14 -1.71
C ALA A 98 6.64 0.90 -0.82
N ALA A 99 6.25 1.15 0.43
CA ALA A 99 7.02 1.87 1.43
C ALA A 99 8.06 0.94 2.10
N ALA A 100 9.08 0.53 1.34
CA ALA A 100 10.14 -0.36 1.77
C ALA A 100 11.41 -0.16 0.90
N PRO A 101 12.61 -0.42 1.42
CA PRO A 101 12.90 -1.00 2.75
C PRO A 101 12.72 -0.03 3.92
N THR A 102 12.82 1.27 3.67
CA THR A 102 12.58 2.34 4.65
C THR A 102 11.50 3.27 4.11
N SER A 103 11.01 4.21 4.90
CA SER A 103 9.99 5.16 4.47
C SER A 103 10.27 6.57 4.99
N PHE A 104 9.65 6.99 6.08
CA PHE A 104 9.80 8.35 6.55
C PHE A 104 11.15 8.61 7.21
N THR A 105 11.75 9.78 6.90
CA THR A 105 12.84 10.29 7.73
C THR A 105 12.30 10.75 9.09
N PRO A 106 13.17 10.81 10.14
CA PRO A 106 12.74 11.32 11.44
C PRO A 106 12.07 12.70 11.34
N GLU A 107 12.63 13.62 10.56
CA GLU A 107 12.12 14.99 10.38
C GLU A 107 10.73 15.00 9.74
N THR A 108 10.51 14.16 8.73
CA THR A 108 9.20 14.03 8.08
C THR A 108 8.17 13.45 9.04
N ALA A 109 8.54 12.42 9.77
CA ALA A 109 7.66 11.78 10.74
C ALA A 109 7.27 12.75 11.87
N ASP A 110 8.23 13.48 12.43
CA ASP A 110 7.98 14.43 13.53
C ASP A 110 7.07 15.58 13.07
N ARG A 111 7.27 16.09 11.85
CA ARG A 111 6.38 17.09 11.24
C ARG A 111 4.97 16.54 11.07
N TYR A 112 4.81 15.33 10.55
CA TYR A 112 3.50 14.70 10.35
C TYR A 112 2.80 14.40 11.67
N LEU A 113 3.52 13.96 12.70
CA LEU A 113 2.98 13.74 14.05
C LEU A 113 2.48 15.03 14.67
N ALA A 114 3.22 16.13 14.54
CA ALA A 114 2.82 17.43 15.03
C ALA A 114 1.52 17.92 14.36
N VAL A 115 1.43 17.82 13.03
CA VAL A 115 0.21 18.20 12.31
C VAL A 115 -0.94 17.25 12.64
N ASN A 116 -0.69 15.94 12.75
CA ASN A 116 -1.72 14.97 13.13
C ASN A 116 -2.38 15.26 14.48
N SER A 117 -1.60 15.78 15.44
CA SER A 117 -2.12 16.11 16.76
C SER A 117 -2.89 17.43 16.82
N GLY A 118 -2.54 18.40 15.96
CA GLY A 118 -3.16 19.72 15.95
C GLY A 118 -4.25 19.91 14.90
N ASP A 119 -4.00 19.42 13.67
CA ASP A 119 -4.91 19.56 12.52
C ASP A 119 -4.77 18.36 11.58
N ARG A 120 -5.31 17.22 12.00
CA ARG A 120 -5.30 16.00 11.20
C ARG A 120 -5.97 16.13 9.81
N PRO A 121 -7.10 16.85 9.64
CA PRO A 121 -7.66 17.09 8.31
C PRO A 121 -6.67 17.75 7.35
N ASN A 122 -5.88 18.70 7.83
CA ASN A 122 -4.84 19.35 7.02
C ASN A 122 -3.70 18.37 6.67
N LEU A 123 -3.28 17.48 7.60
CA LEU A 123 -2.33 16.44 7.28
C LEU A 123 -2.85 15.54 6.15
N ILE A 124 -4.09 15.07 6.25
CA ILE A 124 -4.69 14.18 5.23
C ILE A 124 -4.77 14.87 3.87
N ARG A 125 -5.14 16.15 3.85
CA ARG A 125 -5.15 16.97 2.62
C ARG A 125 -3.75 17.07 2.02
N HIS A 126 -2.75 17.41 2.81
CA HIS A 126 -1.35 17.52 2.36
C HIS A 126 -0.83 16.21 1.77
N VAL A 127 -1.14 15.09 2.41
CA VAL A 127 -0.78 13.76 1.90
C VAL A 127 -1.48 13.48 0.57
N ALA A 128 -2.79 13.75 0.47
CA ALA A 128 -3.54 13.57 -0.78
C ALA A 128 -3.01 14.43 -1.92
N ASP A 129 -2.59 15.67 -1.63
CA ASP A 129 -1.99 16.58 -2.63
C ASP A 129 -0.64 16.05 -3.16
N SER A 130 0.09 15.30 -2.34
CA SER A 130 1.39 14.71 -2.73
C SER A 130 1.26 13.39 -3.52
N PHE A 131 0.06 12.80 -3.59
CA PHE A 131 -0.15 11.50 -4.23
C PHE A 131 -0.08 11.55 -5.76
N PHE A 132 -0.59 12.64 -6.35
CA PHE A 132 -0.83 12.68 -7.78
C PHE A 132 0.15 13.63 -8.47
N PHE A 133 0.81 13.15 -9.50
CA PHE A 133 1.63 13.95 -10.41
C PHE A 133 0.76 14.71 -11.43
N ARG A 134 -0.31 14.04 -11.92
CA ARG A 134 -1.25 14.62 -12.88
C ARG A 134 -2.37 15.36 -12.15
N TYR A 135 -2.99 16.28 -12.87
CA TYR A 135 -4.15 16.99 -12.35
C TYR A 135 -5.28 16.02 -11.96
N ALA A 136 -5.72 16.09 -10.74
CA ALA A 136 -6.92 15.43 -10.24
C ALA A 136 -8.02 16.48 -10.03
N THR A 137 -9.25 16.18 -10.46
CA THR A 137 -10.39 17.09 -10.29
C THR A 137 -10.70 17.30 -8.80
N GLU A 138 -11.21 18.48 -8.44
CA GLU A 138 -11.55 18.78 -7.03
C GLU A 138 -12.53 17.75 -6.41
N PRO A 139 -13.63 17.32 -7.08
CA PRO A 139 -14.49 16.28 -6.52
C PRO A 139 -13.77 14.95 -6.23
N PHE A 140 -12.83 14.53 -7.10
CA PHE A 140 -12.02 13.34 -6.87
C PHE A 140 -11.09 13.53 -5.66
N ARG A 141 -10.43 14.68 -5.54
CA ARG A 141 -9.55 14.99 -4.41
C ARG A 141 -10.30 14.99 -3.08
N GLU A 142 -11.49 15.62 -3.04
CA GLU A 142 -12.34 15.64 -1.85
C GLU A 142 -12.77 14.22 -1.46
N TRP A 143 -13.20 13.41 -2.43
CA TRP A 143 -13.49 12.01 -2.20
C TRP A 143 -12.28 11.26 -1.64
N PHE A 144 -11.10 11.42 -2.25
CA PHE A 144 -9.87 10.75 -1.82
C PHE A 144 -9.46 11.15 -0.41
N ILE A 145 -9.53 12.44 -0.06
CA ILE A 145 -9.31 12.97 1.30
C ILE A 145 -10.28 12.32 2.29
N SER A 146 -11.56 12.17 1.91
CA SER A 146 -12.57 11.55 2.77
C SER A 146 -12.24 10.12 3.17
N LEU A 147 -11.54 9.35 2.31
CA LEU A 147 -11.07 8.01 2.63
C LEU A 147 -10.07 8.02 3.80
N GLY A 148 -9.13 8.96 3.78
CA GLY A 148 -8.14 9.12 4.85
C GLY A 148 -8.73 9.61 6.17
N LEU A 149 -9.79 10.40 6.12
CA LEU A 149 -10.47 10.92 7.31
C LEU A 149 -11.22 9.83 8.10
N GLN A 150 -11.50 8.66 7.50
CA GLN A 150 -12.11 7.52 8.18
C GLN A 150 -11.15 6.82 9.15
N ALA A 151 -9.84 7.03 9.04
CA ALA A 151 -8.86 6.51 9.99
C ALA A 151 -8.98 7.18 11.36
N ALA A 152 -8.64 6.47 12.43
CA ALA A 152 -8.49 7.09 13.74
C ALA A 152 -7.18 7.90 13.82
N GLY A 153 -7.18 9.01 14.56
CA GLY A 153 -6.00 9.86 14.70
C GLY A 153 -4.82 9.13 15.35
N TRP A 154 -5.07 8.27 16.34
CA TRP A 154 -4.03 7.44 16.96
C TRP A 154 -3.48 6.36 16.02
N SER A 155 -4.32 5.76 15.15
CA SER A 155 -3.87 4.82 14.13
C SER A 155 -2.99 5.50 13.10
N THR A 156 -3.38 6.70 12.66
CA THR A 156 -2.58 7.56 11.77
C THR A 156 -1.20 7.82 12.37
N ALA A 157 -1.16 8.26 13.64
CA ALA A 157 0.10 8.56 14.33
C ALA A 157 0.95 7.29 14.55
N ALA A 158 0.33 6.16 14.90
CA ALA A 158 1.05 4.90 15.11
C ALA A 158 1.75 4.43 13.82
N MET A 159 1.07 4.54 12.65
CA MET A 159 1.69 4.19 11.38
C MET A 159 2.82 5.14 10.97
N ILE A 160 2.72 6.44 11.26
CA ILE A 160 3.83 7.38 11.01
C ILE A 160 5.08 6.93 11.77
N ARG A 161 4.93 6.58 13.06
CA ARG A 161 6.05 6.06 13.88
C ARG A 161 6.59 4.75 13.32
N LEU A 162 5.69 3.82 12.99
CA LEU A 162 6.07 2.52 12.45
C LEU A 162 6.88 2.65 11.15
N LEU A 163 6.44 3.49 10.23
CA LEU A 163 7.13 3.76 8.95
C LEU A 163 8.47 4.48 9.13
N ARG A 164 8.62 5.29 10.19
CA ARG A 164 9.91 5.91 10.56
C ARG A 164 10.89 4.88 11.12
N ASP A 165 10.41 4.01 12.03
CA ASP A 165 11.26 3.20 12.92
C ASP A 165 11.60 1.82 12.32
N THR A 166 11.00 1.44 11.17
CA THR A 166 11.16 0.11 10.59
C THR A 166 12.03 0.11 9.33
N ASN A 167 12.88 -0.92 9.23
CA ASN A 167 13.62 -1.26 8.02
C ASN A 167 13.32 -2.71 7.61
N LEU A 168 12.77 -2.89 6.40
CA LEU A 168 12.34 -4.18 5.85
C LEU A 168 13.34 -4.75 4.82
N ALA A 169 14.58 -4.28 4.80
CA ALA A 169 15.58 -4.73 3.83
C ALA A 169 15.82 -6.25 3.85
N ASN A 170 15.83 -6.85 5.04
CA ASN A 170 15.97 -8.31 5.20
C ASN A 170 14.72 -9.08 4.75
N ASP A 171 13.53 -8.49 4.92
CA ASP A 171 12.26 -9.11 4.52
C ASP A 171 12.14 -9.22 3.00
N LEU A 172 12.70 -8.26 2.26
CA LEU A 172 12.74 -8.31 0.78
C LEU A 172 13.47 -9.55 0.26
N ALA A 173 14.56 -9.94 0.90
CA ALA A 173 15.35 -11.13 0.52
C ALA A 173 14.59 -12.46 0.78
N ALA A 174 13.58 -12.45 1.63
CA ALA A 174 12.75 -13.61 1.93
C ALA A 174 11.58 -13.84 0.93
N ILE A 175 11.45 -12.97 -0.08
CA ILE A 175 10.39 -13.08 -1.09
C ILE A 175 10.87 -14.00 -2.21
N HIS A 176 10.19 -15.15 -2.35
CA HIS A 176 10.56 -16.21 -3.32
C HIS A 176 9.47 -16.48 -4.38
N VAL A 177 8.38 -15.69 -4.40
CA VAL A 177 7.34 -15.79 -5.42
C VAL A 177 7.58 -14.81 -6.57
N PRO A 178 7.04 -15.06 -7.77
CA PRO A 178 7.04 -14.06 -8.83
C PRO A 178 6.49 -12.74 -8.33
N THR A 179 7.22 -11.65 -8.55
CA THR A 179 6.89 -10.33 -8.00
C THR A 179 6.85 -9.27 -9.09
N LEU A 180 5.76 -8.53 -9.17
CA LEU A 180 5.63 -7.35 -10.02
C LEU A 180 5.77 -6.10 -9.16
N ILE A 181 6.71 -5.22 -9.50
CA ILE A 181 6.92 -3.93 -8.85
C ILE A 181 6.47 -2.85 -9.82
N MET A 182 5.47 -2.06 -9.43
CA MET A 182 4.94 -0.94 -10.20
C MET A 182 5.11 0.35 -9.43
N HIS A 183 5.70 1.39 -10.05
CA HIS A 183 6.01 2.62 -9.34
C HIS A 183 5.98 3.84 -10.28
N GLY A 184 5.38 4.93 -9.83
CA GLY A 184 5.38 6.21 -10.53
C GLY A 184 6.75 6.88 -10.50
N ILE A 185 7.24 7.35 -11.65
CA ILE A 185 8.56 8.01 -11.72
C ILE A 185 8.55 9.33 -10.94
N HIS A 186 7.39 9.98 -10.86
CA HIS A 186 7.21 11.29 -10.22
C HIS A 186 6.67 11.17 -8.78
N ASP A 187 6.83 10.01 -8.14
CA ASP A 187 6.38 9.78 -6.77
C ASP A 187 7.13 10.65 -5.76
N GLN A 188 6.39 11.55 -5.09
CA GLN A 188 6.92 12.46 -4.07
C GLN A 188 6.72 11.94 -2.64
N VAL A 189 6.01 10.82 -2.46
CA VAL A 189 5.75 10.18 -1.17
C VAL A 189 6.78 9.08 -0.90
N VAL A 190 6.95 8.18 -1.86
CA VAL A 190 7.96 7.11 -1.83
C VAL A 190 8.82 7.25 -3.09
N PRO A 191 10.08 7.67 -2.96
CA PRO A 191 10.95 7.88 -4.13
C PRO A 191 11.10 6.63 -5.01
N PHE A 192 11.12 6.80 -6.32
CA PHE A 192 11.28 5.71 -7.30
C PHE A 192 12.52 4.82 -7.03
N ALA A 193 13.57 5.39 -6.45
CA ALA A 193 14.78 4.66 -6.04
C ALA A 193 14.46 3.49 -5.07
N MET A 194 13.39 3.58 -4.28
CA MET A 194 12.95 2.47 -3.41
C MET A 194 12.49 1.27 -4.22
N ALA A 195 11.79 1.49 -5.33
CA ALA A 195 11.38 0.39 -6.23
C ALA A 195 12.59 -0.26 -6.92
N GLN A 196 13.61 0.53 -7.27
CA GLN A 196 14.86 0.01 -7.80
C GLN A 196 15.60 -0.86 -6.76
N GLU A 197 15.62 -0.43 -5.50
CA GLU A 197 16.20 -1.21 -4.41
C GLU A 197 15.40 -2.50 -4.14
N GLN A 198 14.06 -2.44 -4.14
CA GLN A 198 13.21 -3.63 -4.05
C GLN A 198 13.52 -4.63 -5.17
N HIS A 199 13.62 -4.13 -6.40
CA HIS A 199 13.95 -4.97 -7.56
C HIS A 199 15.32 -5.63 -7.44
N ALA A 200 16.32 -4.89 -6.96
CA ALA A 200 17.67 -5.44 -6.76
C ALA A 200 17.72 -6.53 -5.67
N ARG A 201 16.81 -6.51 -4.70
CA ARG A 201 16.77 -7.45 -3.57
C ARG A 201 15.81 -8.63 -3.75
N ILE A 202 14.85 -8.55 -4.67
CA ILE A 202 13.88 -9.61 -4.95
C ILE A 202 14.24 -10.29 -6.28
N PRO A 203 14.86 -11.50 -6.26
CA PRO A 203 15.41 -12.11 -7.46
C PRO A 203 14.40 -12.41 -8.57
N GLN A 204 13.14 -12.71 -8.20
CA GLN A 204 12.07 -13.04 -9.15
C GLN A 204 11.14 -11.85 -9.41
N SER A 205 11.67 -10.64 -9.36
CA SER A 205 10.87 -9.44 -9.59
C SER A 205 11.04 -8.88 -11.01
N ARG A 206 9.98 -8.22 -11.47
CA ARG A 206 9.96 -7.36 -12.65
C ARG A 206 9.57 -5.96 -12.20
N LEU A 207 10.41 -4.95 -12.50
CA LEU A 207 10.12 -3.55 -12.25
C LEU A 207 9.48 -2.91 -13.49
N VAL A 208 8.34 -2.26 -13.30
CA VAL A 208 7.63 -1.49 -14.33
C VAL A 208 7.47 -0.04 -13.84
N PRO A 209 8.23 0.91 -14.42
CA PRO A 209 8.05 2.33 -14.16
C PRO A 209 6.78 2.86 -14.82
N PHE A 210 6.07 3.76 -14.13
CA PHE A 210 4.92 4.49 -14.63
C PHE A 210 5.35 5.95 -14.92
N PRO A 211 5.57 6.29 -16.19
CA PRO A 211 6.26 7.54 -16.55
C PRO A 211 5.42 8.81 -16.36
N TYR A 212 4.11 8.67 -16.23
CA TYR A 212 3.19 9.80 -16.10
C TYR A 212 2.43 9.79 -14.77
N SER A 213 2.98 9.12 -13.76
CA SER A 213 2.33 8.95 -12.46
C SER A 213 3.25 9.31 -11.30
N GLY A 214 2.61 9.78 -10.20
CA GLY A 214 3.17 9.87 -8.86
C GLY A 214 2.87 8.62 -8.03
N HIS A 215 2.53 8.85 -6.75
CA HIS A 215 2.18 7.79 -5.80
C HIS A 215 0.83 7.12 -6.14
N GLY A 216 -0.04 7.83 -6.85
CA GLY A 216 -1.38 7.41 -7.25
C GLY A 216 -1.47 6.70 -8.61
N LEU A 217 -0.45 5.97 -9.04
CA LEU A 217 -0.38 5.31 -10.36
C LEU A 217 -1.59 4.40 -10.66
N PHE A 218 -2.21 3.82 -9.64
CA PHE A 218 -3.43 2.99 -9.77
C PHE A 218 -4.65 3.76 -10.29
N TRP A 219 -4.61 5.09 -10.24
CA TRP A 219 -5.61 5.98 -10.79
C TRP A 219 -5.10 6.80 -11.98
N GLU A 220 -3.88 7.31 -11.93
CA GLU A 220 -3.32 8.20 -12.94
C GLU A 220 -3.10 7.51 -14.30
N GLU A 221 -2.61 6.28 -14.29
CA GLU A 221 -2.43 5.42 -15.47
C GLU A 221 -3.21 4.10 -15.27
N ARG A 222 -4.47 4.19 -14.81
CA ARG A 222 -5.30 3.05 -14.37
C ARG A 222 -5.54 1.99 -15.44
N GLU A 223 -5.58 2.37 -16.71
CA GLU A 223 -5.79 1.43 -17.83
C GLU A 223 -4.58 0.49 -17.96
N GLU A 224 -3.39 1.05 -17.99
CA GLU A 224 -2.15 0.29 -18.04
C GLU A 224 -1.92 -0.49 -16.74
N PHE A 225 -2.24 0.12 -15.60
CA PHE A 225 -2.19 -0.54 -14.29
C PHE A 225 -3.07 -1.79 -14.26
N ASN A 226 -4.33 -1.68 -14.66
CA ASN A 226 -5.29 -2.79 -14.68
C ASN A 226 -4.87 -3.87 -15.68
N ARG A 227 -4.37 -3.50 -16.85
CA ARG A 227 -3.83 -4.43 -17.85
C ARG A 227 -2.69 -5.25 -17.30
N LEU A 228 -1.71 -4.61 -16.66
CA LEU A 228 -0.54 -5.25 -16.08
C LEU A 228 -0.91 -6.18 -14.91
N ILE A 229 -1.85 -5.78 -14.05
CA ILE A 229 -2.37 -6.63 -12.97
C ILE A 229 -3.04 -7.88 -13.56
N ALA A 230 -3.92 -7.73 -14.55
CA ALA A 230 -4.63 -8.83 -15.16
C ALA A 230 -3.67 -9.81 -15.87
N GLU A 231 -2.72 -9.29 -16.65
CA GLU A 231 -1.69 -10.08 -17.32
C GLU A 231 -0.81 -10.85 -16.33
N PHE A 232 -0.39 -10.20 -15.25
CA PHE A 232 0.46 -10.83 -14.25
C PHE A 232 -0.31 -11.85 -13.40
N ALA A 233 -1.59 -11.61 -13.14
CA ALA A 233 -2.43 -12.50 -12.32
C ALA A 233 -2.84 -13.77 -13.06
N GLY A 234 -3.11 -13.70 -14.36
CA GLY A 234 -3.43 -14.87 -15.22
C GLY A 234 -2.21 -15.70 -15.48
#